data_ea9e4cc85e07a78328457cbfc3d529df
#
_entry.id   ea9e4cc85e07a78328457cbfc3d529df
#
_cell.length_a   1.000
_cell.length_b   1.000
_cell.length_c   1.000
_cell.angle_alpha   90.00
_cell.angle_beta   90.00
_cell.angle_gamma   90.00
#
_symmetry.space_group_name_H-M   'P 1'
#
loop_
_entity.id
_entity.type
_entity.pdbx_description
1 polymer ?
#
loop_
_entity_poly.entity_id
_entity_poly.type
_entity_poly.pdbx_seq_one_letter_code
_entity_poly.pdbx_strand_id
1 'polypeptide(L)'
;MHRVYETEDITVFWDSDRCRHAKRCVTGCPKVFDIQRKPWIDLSQDETSRIWQTVSKCPTKALTVAYNHGIRVEFHEEECRSVAYDGEKEIGECDYLETDEGWCITHTGTDPEYQGKSIGKRIVFYVVEHGEKKKVKVTATCSFAKRLLEN
;
A
#
# COMPACT_ATOMS: atom_id res chain seq x y z
N MET A 1 6.86 3.95 9.10
CA MET A 1 7.36 3.13 7.97
C MET A 1 6.20 2.43 7.30
N HIS A 2 6.11 2.55 5.99
CA HIS A 2 5.03 1.98 5.20
C HIS A 2 5.55 0.84 4.33
N ARG A 3 4.83 -0.27 4.29
CA ARG A 3 5.13 -1.40 3.40
C ARG A 3 3.86 -1.92 2.78
N VAL A 4 3.99 -2.47 1.60
CA VAL A 4 2.87 -3.01 0.82
C VAL A 4 3.18 -4.46 0.50
N TYR A 5 2.22 -5.32 0.76
CA TYR A 5 2.30 -6.75 0.46
C TYR A 5 1.10 -7.13 -0.39
N GLU A 6 1.31 -7.89 -1.45
CA GLU A 6 0.18 -8.24 -2.30
C GLU A 6 0.20 -9.68 -2.75
N THR A 7 -1.00 -10.19 -3.02
CA THR A 7 -1.24 -11.40 -3.77
C THR A 7 -1.96 -11.02 -5.05
N GLU A 8 -2.38 -12.00 -5.84
CA GLU A 8 -3.23 -11.75 -7.00
C GLU A 8 -4.57 -11.11 -6.58
N ASP A 9 -5.07 -11.44 -5.40
CA ASP A 9 -6.42 -11.06 -4.95
C ASP A 9 -6.46 -9.80 -4.08
N ILE A 10 -5.48 -9.62 -3.20
CA ILE A 10 -5.51 -8.56 -2.19
C ILE A 10 -4.17 -7.84 -2.05
N THR A 11 -4.26 -6.63 -1.49
CA THR A 11 -3.10 -5.84 -1.08
C THR A 11 -3.25 -5.52 0.40
N VAL A 12 -2.20 -5.80 1.18
CA VAL A 12 -2.14 -5.48 2.61
C VAL A 12 -1.17 -4.33 2.80
N PHE A 13 -1.61 -3.31 3.51
CA PHE A 13 -0.80 -2.12 3.82
C PHE A 13 -0.37 -2.17 5.28
N TRP A 14 0.89 -1.92 5.54
CA TRP A 14 1.48 -1.91 6.87
C TRP A 14 2.07 -0.55 7.19
N ASP A 15 1.65 0.03 8.31
CA ASP A 15 2.21 1.27 8.85
C ASP A 15 2.71 1.00 10.26
N SER A 16 4.02 0.87 10.41
CA SER A 16 4.64 0.51 11.68
C SER A 16 4.42 1.57 12.76
N ASP A 17 4.23 2.83 12.37
CA ASP A 17 4.05 3.92 13.33
C ASP A 17 2.72 3.83 14.06
N ARG A 18 1.74 3.14 13.49
CA ARG A 18 0.41 2.97 14.09
C ARG A 18 0.31 1.70 14.93
N CYS A 19 1.29 0.81 14.86
CA CYS A 19 1.22 -0.47 15.57
C CYS A 19 1.35 -0.28 17.08
N ARG A 20 0.40 -0.82 17.84
CA ARG A 20 0.41 -0.83 19.30
C ARG A 20 0.71 -2.20 19.88
N HIS A 21 1.16 -3.13 19.03
CA HIS A 21 1.52 -4.49 19.41
C HIS A 21 0.37 -5.26 20.06
N ALA A 22 -0.86 -5.06 19.58
CA ALA A 22 -2.04 -5.78 20.07
C ALA A 22 -1.98 -7.28 19.79
N LYS A 23 -1.08 -7.71 18.91
CA LYS A 23 -0.80 -9.12 18.57
C LYS A 23 -1.98 -9.87 17.94
N ARG A 24 -3.01 -9.18 17.48
CA ARG A 24 -4.15 -9.84 16.83
C ARG A 24 -3.77 -10.46 15.49
N CYS A 25 -2.80 -9.83 14.78
CA CYS A 25 -2.31 -10.37 13.52
C CYS A 25 -1.54 -11.69 13.72
N VAL A 26 -0.60 -11.72 14.66
CA VAL A 26 0.22 -12.93 14.91
C VAL A 26 -0.58 -14.05 15.56
N THR A 27 -1.67 -13.71 16.26
CA THR A 27 -2.56 -14.71 16.86
C THR A 27 -3.56 -15.23 15.84
N GLY A 28 -4.11 -14.38 14.97
CA GLY A 28 -5.12 -14.77 13.98
C GLY A 28 -4.57 -15.54 12.80
N CYS A 29 -3.42 -15.11 12.27
CA CYS A 29 -2.74 -15.77 11.15
C CYS A 29 -1.26 -15.93 11.44
N PRO A 30 -0.86 -16.88 12.32
CA PRO A 30 0.54 -17.01 12.74
C PRO A 30 1.48 -17.42 11.61
N LYS A 31 0.98 -18.05 10.56
CA LYS A 31 1.81 -18.42 9.41
C LYS A 31 2.10 -17.23 8.49
N VAL A 32 1.18 -16.27 8.44
CA VAL A 32 1.31 -15.07 7.63
C VAL A 32 2.12 -14.01 8.35
N PHE A 33 1.82 -13.78 9.64
CA PHE A 33 2.43 -12.75 10.46
C PHE A 33 3.38 -13.37 11.47
N ASP A 34 4.65 -13.42 11.14
CA ASP A 34 5.69 -14.04 11.97
C ASP A 34 6.84 -13.05 12.15
N ILE A 35 6.93 -12.45 13.34
CA ILE A 35 7.92 -11.42 13.64
C ILE A 35 9.36 -11.94 13.64
N GLN A 36 9.56 -13.25 13.68
CA GLN A 36 10.88 -13.86 13.62
C GLN A 36 11.36 -14.14 12.20
N ARG A 37 10.50 -13.89 11.22
CA ARG A 37 10.81 -14.12 9.81
C ARG A 37 11.03 -12.79 9.11
N LYS A 38 11.79 -12.79 8.00
CA LYS A 38 11.96 -11.60 7.14
C LYS A 38 11.66 -11.98 5.68
N PRO A 39 10.67 -11.37 5.04
CA PRO A 39 9.72 -10.40 5.63
C PRO A 39 8.80 -11.06 6.64
N TRP A 40 8.38 -10.32 7.65
CA TRP A 40 7.52 -10.88 8.71
C TRP A 40 6.10 -11.15 8.24
N ILE A 41 5.69 -10.51 7.14
CA ILE A 41 4.39 -10.74 6.50
C ILE A 41 4.61 -11.53 5.22
N ASP A 42 3.96 -12.69 5.11
CA ASP A 42 3.99 -13.53 3.91
C ASP A 42 2.56 -13.99 3.62
N LEU A 43 1.92 -13.30 2.68
CA LEU A 43 0.50 -13.54 2.36
C LEU A 43 0.25 -14.89 1.68
N SER A 44 1.28 -15.56 1.20
CA SER A 44 1.14 -16.88 0.56
C SER A 44 0.86 -18.01 1.56
N GLN A 45 0.98 -17.76 2.87
CA GLN A 45 0.92 -18.78 3.90
C GLN A 45 -0.50 -19.10 4.40
N ASP A 46 -1.52 -18.37 3.97
CA ASP A 46 -2.90 -18.62 4.36
C ASP A 46 -3.84 -18.12 3.26
N GLU A 47 -5.13 -18.41 3.39
CA GLU A 47 -6.13 -18.02 2.41
C GLU A 47 -6.57 -16.57 2.58
N THR A 48 -7.02 -15.97 1.49
CA THR A 48 -7.41 -14.57 1.41
C THR A 48 -8.46 -14.19 2.46
N SER A 49 -9.49 -15.02 2.65
CA SER A 49 -10.56 -14.71 3.60
C SER A 49 -10.07 -14.62 5.03
N ARG A 50 -9.15 -15.51 5.44
CA ARG A 50 -8.60 -15.51 6.78
C ARG A 50 -7.68 -14.31 7.01
N ILE A 51 -6.87 -13.95 6.01
CA ILE A 51 -6.01 -12.77 6.06
C ILE A 51 -6.87 -11.52 6.21
N TRP A 52 -7.94 -11.41 5.40
CA TRP A 52 -8.87 -10.29 5.46
C TRP A 52 -9.46 -10.12 6.85
N GLN A 53 -10.00 -11.20 7.42
CA GLN A 53 -10.60 -11.17 8.75
C GLN A 53 -9.59 -10.76 9.81
N THR A 54 -8.38 -11.27 9.74
CA THR A 54 -7.32 -10.97 10.72
C THR A 54 -6.90 -9.50 10.64
N VAL A 55 -6.64 -9.01 9.44
CA VAL A 55 -6.23 -7.61 9.22
C VAL A 55 -7.32 -6.65 9.68
N SER A 56 -8.58 -6.99 9.42
CA SER A 56 -9.73 -6.15 9.81
C SER A 56 -9.85 -5.96 11.32
N LYS A 57 -9.21 -6.81 12.11
CA LYS A 57 -9.22 -6.73 13.59
C LYS A 57 -8.11 -5.87 14.16
N CYS A 58 -7.23 -5.31 13.33
CA CYS A 58 -6.15 -4.45 13.83
C CYS A 58 -6.77 -3.17 14.44
N PRO A 59 -6.60 -2.94 15.74
CA PRO A 59 -7.34 -1.86 16.43
C PRO A 59 -6.87 -0.45 16.04
N THR A 60 -5.62 -0.30 15.63
CA THR A 60 -5.06 1.00 15.25
C THR A 60 -5.02 1.20 13.75
N LYS A 61 -5.44 0.19 12.98
CA LYS A 61 -5.35 0.18 11.53
C LYS A 61 -3.91 0.33 11.01
N ALA A 62 -2.95 -0.17 11.80
CA ALA A 62 -1.58 -0.31 11.33
C ALA A 62 -1.53 -1.27 10.13
N LEU A 63 -2.40 -2.27 10.13
CA LEU A 63 -2.64 -3.15 9.00
C LEU A 63 -4.01 -2.83 8.40
N THR A 64 -4.06 -2.65 7.09
CA THR A 64 -5.30 -2.52 6.34
C THR A 64 -5.22 -3.37 5.08
N VAL A 65 -6.35 -3.66 4.47
CA VAL A 65 -6.43 -4.55 3.32
C VAL A 65 -7.42 -4.03 2.29
N ALA A 66 -7.13 -4.30 1.02
CA ALA A 66 -8.02 -3.96 -0.09
C ALA A 66 -8.02 -5.09 -1.11
N TYR A 67 -9.17 -5.31 -1.77
CA TYR A 67 -9.23 -6.22 -2.91
C TYR A 67 -8.57 -5.56 -4.12
N ASN A 68 -7.89 -6.36 -4.94
CA ASN A 68 -7.20 -5.85 -6.13
C ASN A 68 -8.13 -5.67 -7.33
N HIS A 69 -9.27 -6.36 -7.36
CA HIS A 69 -10.25 -6.27 -8.47
C HIS A 69 -9.63 -6.57 -9.85
N GLY A 70 -8.60 -7.42 -9.88
CA GLY A 70 -7.91 -7.72 -11.12
C GLY A 70 -7.01 -6.60 -11.64
N ILE A 71 -6.82 -5.53 -10.85
CA ILE A 71 -6.02 -4.37 -11.23
C ILE A 71 -4.58 -4.57 -10.78
N ARG A 72 -3.64 -4.40 -11.72
CA ARG A 72 -2.21 -4.48 -11.47
C ARG A 72 -1.66 -3.08 -11.23
N VAL A 73 -0.72 -2.94 -10.30
CA VAL A 73 -0.01 -1.68 -10.06
C VAL A 73 1.48 -1.90 -10.34
N GLU A 74 2.08 -0.99 -11.10
CA GLU A 74 3.51 -1.01 -11.40
C GLU A 74 4.14 0.32 -11.02
N PHE A 75 5.35 0.26 -10.49
CA PHE A 75 6.13 1.45 -10.15
C PHE A 75 7.14 1.73 -11.27
N HIS A 76 7.05 2.91 -11.86
CA HIS A 76 7.95 3.35 -12.93
C HIS A 76 8.85 4.47 -12.41
N GLU A 77 9.97 4.10 -11.80
CA GLU A 77 10.87 5.08 -11.17
C GLU A 77 11.42 6.09 -12.17
N GLU A 78 11.76 5.64 -13.38
CA GLU A 78 12.30 6.52 -14.42
C GLU A 78 11.31 7.61 -14.84
N GLU A 79 10.04 7.33 -14.72
CA GLU A 79 8.97 8.28 -15.05
C GLU A 79 8.45 9.02 -13.83
N CYS A 80 8.97 8.71 -12.63
CA CYS A 80 8.53 9.30 -11.36
C CYS A 80 7.03 9.11 -11.11
N ARG A 81 6.55 7.87 -11.27
CA ARG A 81 5.14 7.57 -11.09
C ARG A 81 4.88 6.09 -10.81
N SER A 82 3.75 5.81 -10.16
CA SER A 82 3.16 4.48 -10.13
C SER A 82 1.89 4.50 -10.98
N VAL A 83 1.58 3.39 -11.61
CA VAL A 83 0.47 3.29 -12.56
C VAL A 83 -0.35 2.04 -12.27
N ALA A 84 -1.68 2.18 -12.33
CA ALA A 84 -2.60 1.07 -12.21
C ALA A 84 -3.10 0.67 -13.60
N TYR A 85 -3.17 -0.64 -13.85
CA TYR A 85 -3.56 -1.18 -15.14
C TYR A 85 -4.71 -2.16 -14.99
N ASP A 86 -5.67 -2.04 -15.91
CA ASP A 86 -6.67 -3.07 -16.16
C ASP A 86 -6.26 -3.74 -17.47
N GLY A 87 -5.62 -4.93 -17.36
CA GLY A 87 -4.95 -5.51 -18.50
C GLY A 87 -3.79 -4.60 -18.96
N GLU A 88 -3.89 -4.07 -20.16
CA GLU A 88 -2.89 -3.14 -20.70
C GLU A 88 -3.34 -1.68 -20.64
N LYS A 89 -4.58 -1.43 -20.19
CA LYS A 89 -5.14 -0.08 -20.10
C LYS A 89 -4.70 0.59 -18.81
N GLU A 90 -4.12 1.78 -18.91
CA GLU A 90 -3.82 2.59 -17.73
C GLU A 90 -5.11 3.20 -17.19
N ILE A 91 -5.42 2.93 -15.92
CA ILE A 91 -6.65 3.41 -15.30
C ILE A 91 -6.42 4.29 -14.08
N GLY A 92 -5.18 4.49 -13.69
CA GLY A 92 -4.83 5.36 -12.57
C GLY A 92 -3.34 5.64 -12.52
N GLU A 93 -2.97 6.74 -11.87
CA GLU A 93 -1.57 7.15 -11.76
C GLU A 93 -1.35 7.98 -10.51
N CYS A 94 -0.14 7.89 -9.98
CA CYS A 94 0.34 8.73 -8.89
C CYS A 94 1.71 9.26 -9.30
N ASP A 95 1.78 10.57 -9.54
CA ASP A 95 2.99 11.23 -10.01
C ASP A 95 3.71 11.92 -8.86
N TYR A 96 5.04 11.89 -8.87
CA TYR A 96 5.82 12.62 -7.89
C TYR A 96 6.97 13.36 -8.57
N LEU A 97 7.51 14.36 -7.85
CA LEU A 97 8.69 15.10 -8.26
C LEU A 97 9.83 14.79 -7.30
N GLU A 98 11.03 14.65 -7.84
CA GLU A 98 12.23 14.56 -7.03
C GLU A 98 12.68 15.97 -6.67
N THR A 99 12.84 16.24 -5.38
CA THR A 99 13.27 17.54 -4.86
C THR A 99 14.48 17.36 -3.98
N ASP A 100 15.10 18.46 -3.56
CA ASP A 100 16.23 18.44 -2.61
C ASP A 100 15.82 17.87 -1.26
N GLU A 101 14.54 17.94 -0.92
CA GLU A 101 14.01 17.44 0.35
C GLU A 101 13.47 16.02 0.27
N GLY A 102 13.42 15.43 -0.93
CA GLY A 102 12.90 14.09 -1.15
C GLY A 102 11.91 14.05 -2.30
N TRP A 103 10.99 13.10 -2.25
CA TRP A 103 9.94 12.94 -3.26
C TRP A 103 8.66 13.65 -2.80
N CYS A 104 8.04 14.38 -3.70
CA CYS A 104 6.78 15.06 -3.42
C CYS A 104 5.70 14.58 -4.40
N ILE A 105 4.67 13.92 -3.88
CA ILE A 105 3.54 13.47 -4.69
C ILE A 105 2.69 14.67 -5.07
N THR A 106 2.58 14.93 -6.37
CA THR A 106 1.91 16.12 -6.88
C THR A 106 0.53 15.84 -7.47
N HIS A 107 0.29 14.60 -7.90
CA HIS A 107 -0.97 14.25 -8.54
C HIS A 107 -1.30 12.78 -8.32
N THR A 108 -2.59 12.52 -8.05
CA THR A 108 -3.13 11.17 -7.99
C THR A 108 -4.46 11.18 -8.72
N GLY A 109 -4.62 10.29 -9.69
CA GLY A 109 -5.87 10.19 -10.45
C GLY A 109 -6.25 8.76 -10.70
N THR A 110 -7.56 8.50 -10.73
CA THR A 110 -8.12 7.18 -11.08
C THR A 110 -9.28 7.43 -12.04
N ASP A 111 -9.34 6.62 -13.10
CA ASP A 111 -10.44 6.67 -14.05
C ASP A 111 -11.77 6.55 -13.28
N PRO A 112 -12.76 7.42 -13.56
CA PRO A 112 -14.05 7.41 -12.85
C PRO A 112 -14.75 6.05 -12.80
N GLU A 113 -14.59 5.21 -13.83
CA GLU A 113 -15.18 3.88 -13.86
C GLU A 113 -14.58 2.93 -12.81
N TYR A 114 -13.41 3.27 -12.28
CA TYR A 114 -12.68 2.42 -11.34
C TYR A 114 -12.63 3.00 -9.93
N GLN A 115 -13.36 4.07 -9.66
CA GLN A 115 -13.38 4.66 -8.32
C GLN A 115 -14.09 3.75 -7.31
N GLY A 116 -13.75 3.89 -6.03
CA GLY A 116 -14.32 3.07 -4.98
C GLY A 116 -13.67 1.70 -4.81
N LYS A 117 -12.55 1.44 -5.48
CA LYS A 117 -11.85 0.14 -5.47
C LYS A 117 -10.49 0.21 -4.77
N SER A 118 -10.23 1.26 -3.99
CA SER A 118 -8.97 1.49 -3.28
C SER A 118 -7.72 1.58 -4.18
N ILE A 119 -7.92 1.86 -5.46
CA ILE A 119 -6.82 1.96 -6.41
C ILE A 119 -5.92 3.14 -6.08
N GLY A 120 -6.51 4.30 -5.77
CA GLY A 120 -5.75 5.47 -5.37
C GLY A 120 -4.83 5.20 -4.19
N LYS A 121 -5.33 4.51 -3.18
CA LYS A 121 -4.52 4.13 -2.02
C LYS A 121 -3.34 3.23 -2.43
N ARG A 122 -3.59 2.27 -3.30
CA ARG A 122 -2.54 1.35 -3.75
C ARG A 122 -1.43 2.10 -4.51
N ILE A 123 -1.79 2.95 -5.47
CA ILE A 123 -0.78 3.67 -6.27
C ILE A 123 0.02 4.67 -5.44
N VAL A 124 -0.61 5.31 -4.44
CA VAL A 124 0.10 6.22 -3.52
C VAL A 124 1.10 5.44 -2.67
N PHE A 125 0.67 4.36 -2.03
CA PHE A 125 1.55 3.61 -1.13
C PHE A 125 2.66 2.86 -1.84
N TYR A 126 2.53 2.55 -3.12
CA TYR A 126 3.66 2.05 -3.90
C TYR A 126 4.77 3.09 -4.01
N VAL A 127 4.41 4.35 -4.24
CA VAL A 127 5.40 5.44 -4.25
C VAL A 127 6.03 5.60 -2.87
N VAL A 128 5.21 5.63 -1.82
CA VAL A 128 5.69 5.81 -0.44
C VAL A 128 6.67 4.69 -0.05
N GLU A 129 6.30 3.45 -0.31
CA GLU A 129 7.15 2.31 0.02
C GLU A 129 8.50 2.37 -0.70
N HIS A 130 8.48 2.66 -2.00
CA HIS A 130 9.71 2.75 -2.78
C HIS A 130 10.61 3.88 -2.29
N GLY A 131 10.03 5.04 -1.98
CA GLY A 131 10.79 6.15 -1.42
C GLY A 131 11.42 5.82 -0.08
N GLU A 132 10.64 5.22 0.81
CA GLU A 132 11.16 4.84 2.14
C GLU A 132 12.25 3.78 2.07
N LYS A 133 12.14 2.82 1.16
CA LYS A 133 13.19 1.81 0.95
C LYS A 133 14.48 2.42 0.45
N LYS A 134 14.41 3.55 -0.24
CA LYS A 134 15.58 4.32 -0.69
C LYS A 134 16.04 5.34 0.35
N LYS A 135 15.38 5.38 1.49
CA LYS A 135 15.64 6.34 2.58
C LYS A 135 15.41 7.78 2.13
N VAL A 136 14.43 7.97 1.26
CA VAL A 136 14.01 9.27 0.76
C VAL A 136 12.73 9.66 1.49
N LYS A 137 12.64 10.92 1.94
CA LYS A 137 11.42 11.42 2.56
C LYS A 137 10.35 11.59 1.48
N VAL A 138 9.14 11.10 1.74
CA VAL A 138 8.00 11.24 0.82
C VAL A 138 6.97 12.18 1.43
N THR A 139 6.64 13.23 0.70
CA THR A 139 5.62 14.21 1.08
C THR A 139 4.59 14.32 -0.03
N ALA A 140 3.55 15.13 0.16
CA ALA A 140 2.51 15.30 -0.86
C ALA A 140 1.96 16.71 -0.84
N THR A 141 1.74 17.28 -2.03
CA THR A 141 0.93 18.49 -2.23
C THR A 141 -0.45 18.12 -2.77
N CYS A 142 -0.58 16.95 -3.39
CA CYS A 142 -1.86 16.39 -3.81
C CYS A 142 -2.73 16.13 -2.56
N SER A 143 -3.93 16.70 -2.52
CA SER A 143 -4.81 16.58 -1.34
C SER A 143 -5.19 15.16 -0.99
N PHE A 144 -5.38 14.29 -1.98
CA PHE A 144 -5.70 12.89 -1.77
C PHE A 144 -4.54 12.15 -1.06
N ALA A 145 -3.33 12.27 -1.63
CA ALA A 145 -2.14 11.63 -1.07
C ALA A 145 -1.80 12.19 0.31
N LYS A 146 -1.91 13.51 0.46
CA LYS A 146 -1.63 14.17 1.73
C LYS A 146 -2.52 13.63 2.84
N ARG A 147 -3.80 13.41 2.55
CA ARG A 147 -4.75 12.86 3.51
C ARG A 147 -4.38 11.45 3.93
N LEU A 148 -3.91 10.63 2.99
CA LEU A 148 -3.46 9.26 3.29
C LEU A 148 -2.20 9.25 4.16
N LEU A 149 -1.28 10.19 3.95
CA LEU A 149 -0.03 10.24 4.70
C LEU A 149 -0.19 10.83 6.10
N GLU A 150 -1.19 11.69 6.31
CA GLU A 150 -1.42 12.36 7.59
C GLU A 150 -2.33 11.58 8.55
N ASN A 151 -3.10 10.63 8.05
CA ASN A 151 -4.06 9.88 8.89
C ASN A 151 -3.44 8.64 9.52
#